data_4efbb697e4fb557be37ba10fb790507a
#
_entry.id   4efbb697e4fb557be37ba10fb790507a
#
_cell.length_a   1.000
_cell.length_b   1.000
_cell.length_c   1.000
_cell.angle_alpha   90.00
_cell.angle_beta   90.00
_cell.angle_gamma   90.00
#
_symmetry.space_group_name_H-M   'P 1'
#
loop_
_entity.id
_entity.type
_entity.pdbx_description
1 polymer ?
#
loop_
_entity_poly.entity_id
_entity_poly.type
_entity_poly.pdbx_seq_one_letter_code
_entity_poly.pdbx_strand_id
1 'polypeptide(L)'
;NAPSQAVVRATNSRRFSSDLEQEWQVGLAGAGPVGSLDDVQQRIENHVPVSRWVIKADFGMSGRERIVGSGIPGDSQSRWIQKRLEDDGILFFETWVDRISEVGIQIEIPQSGPPVLVGVAPLMSDERGQYSGSEFAPKAADSIQATWEAAIAISLQAASRAQQLGYFGPIGIDAMQYRDHEGVTRFR
;
A
#
# COMPACT_ATOMS: atom_id res chain seq x y z
N ASN A 1 16.71 18.08 -13.84
CA ASN A 1 15.30 18.39 -13.55
C ASN A 1 14.75 17.33 -12.59
N ALA A 2 13.89 17.76 -11.65
CA ALA A 2 13.16 16.89 -10.73
C ALA A 2 11.70 17.35 -10.70
N PRO A 3 10.74 16.46 -10.34
CA PRO A 3 9.36 16.85 -10.10
C PRO A 3 9.29 17.91 -8.98
N SER A 4 8.22 18.72 -8.96
CA SER A 4 8.03 19.67 -7.86
C SER A 4 7.83 18.95 -6.54
N GLN A 5 8.20 19.58 -5.42
CA GLN A 5 8.02 19.02 -4.09
C GLN A 5 6.54 18.67 -3.81
N ALA A 6 5.61 19.49 -4.29
CA ALA A 6 4.19 19.25 -4.13
C ALA A 6 3.74 17.96 -4.84
N VAL A 7 4.23 17.71 -6.06
CA VAL A 7 3.95 16.50 -6.82
C VAL A 7 4.57 15.27 -6.15
N VAL A 8 5.83 15.36 -5.74
CA VAL A 8 6.51 14.27 -5.01
C VAL A 8 5.74 13.95 -3.72
N ARG A 9 5.32 14.95 -2.97
CA ARG A 9 4.53 14.76 -1.75
C ARG A 9 3.19 14.10 -2.05
N ALA A 10 2.46 14.54 -3.07
CA ALA A 10 1.16 13.98 -3.45
C ALA A 10 1.28 12.51 -3.84
N THR A 11 2.22 12.17 -4.72
CA THR A 11 2.39 10.78 -5.22
C THR A 11 2.95 9.81 -4.18
N ASN A 12 3.64 10.30 -3.15
CA ASN A 12 4.12 9.48 -2.03
C ASN A 12 3.14 9.41 -0.84
N SER A 13 1.99 10.08 -0.93
CA SER A 13 0.96 9.99 0.11
C SER A 13 0.21 8.66 0.04
N ARG A 14 -0.20 8.15 1.18
CA ARG A 14 -1.06 6.97 1.26
C ARG A 14 -2.46 7.27 0.71
N ARG A 15 -2.87 8.52 0.75
CA ARG A 15 -4.10 8.99 0.10
C ARG A 15 -4.07 8.68 -1.38
N PHE A 16 -2.96 8.99 -2.09
CA PHE A 16 -2.84 8.72 -3.52
C PHE A 16 -3.07 7.24 -3.85
N SER A 17 -2.39 6.33 -3.15
CA SER A 17 -2.58 4.89 -3.37
C SER A 17 -3.98 4.41 -2.98
N SER A 18 -4.51 4.88 -1.85
CA SER A 18 -5.85 4.52 -1.38
C SER A 18 -6.95 4.96 -2.34
N ASP A 19 -6.86 6.17 -2.90
CA ASP A 19 -7.83 6.70 -3.87
C ASP A 19 -7.82 5.85 -5.16
N LEU A 20 -6.63 5.45 -5.65
CA LEU A 20 -6.50 4.57 -6.82
C LEU A 20 -7.02 3.16 -6.53
N GLU A 21 -6.70 2.60 -5.36
CA GLU A 21 -7.21 1.29 -4.94
C GLU A 21 -8.74 1.26 -4.87
N GLN A 22 -9.36 2.34 -4.42
CA GLN A 22 -10.82 2.48 -4.38
C GLN A 22 -11.41 2.65 -5.77
N GLU A 23 -10.83 3.55 -6.59
CA GLU A 23 -11.28 3.80 -7.97
C GLU A 23 -11.25 2.52 -8.82
N TRP A 24 -10.20 1.71 -8.66
CA TRP A 24 -10.00 0.50 -9.45
C TRP A 24 -10.49 -0.79 -8.77
N GLN A 25 -11.01 -0.68 -7.54
CA GLN A 25 -11.51 -1.82 -6.75
C GLN A 25 -10.46 -2.93 -6.53
N VAL A 26 -9.21 -2.52 -6.34
CA VAL A 26 -8.08 -3.44 -6.08
C VAL A 26 -7.58 -3.39 -4.64
N GLY A 27 -8.20 -2.58 -3.79
CA GLY A 27 -7.86 -2.47 -2.37
C GLY A 27 -8.35 -3.64 -1.53
N LEU A 28 -7.89 -3.70 -0.29
CA LEU A 28 -8.40 -4.68 0.69
C LEU A 28 -9.84 -4.35 1.07
N ALA A 29 -10.64 -5.38 1.26
CA ALA A 29 -12.01 -5.22 1.75
C ALA A 29 -12.02 -4.42 3.07
N GLY A 30 -12.83 -3.37 3.12
CA GLY A 30 -12.94 -2.48 4.27
C GLY A 30 -11.79 -1.51 4.51
N ALA A 31 -10.74 -1.54 3.68
CA ALA A 31 -9.67 -0.57 3.75
C ALA A 31 -10.14 0.83 3.33
N GLY A 32 -9.48 1.84 3.86
CA GLY A 32 -9.70 3.22 3.43
C GLY A 32 -9.44 4.25 4.52
N PRO A 33 -9.68 5.53 4.20
CA PRO A 33 -9.43 6.63 5.12
C PRO A 33 -10.36 6.61 6.33
N VAL A 34 -9.86 7.04 7.48
CA VAL A 34 -10.59 7.26 8.73
C VAL A 34 -10.23 8.63 9.30
N GLY A 35 -11.24 9.39 9.73
CA GLY A 35 -11.11 10.74 10.27
C GLY A 35 -11.39 10.82 11.76
N SER A 36 -11.84 9.73 12.38
CA SER A 36 -12.18 9.69 13.80
C SER A 36 -11.96 8.31 14.41
N LEU A 37 -11.95 8.24 15.72
CA LEU A 37 -11.90 6.95 16.43
C LEU A 37 -13.20 6.13 16.18
N ASP A 38 -14.33 6.82 16.05
CA ASP A 38 -15.61 6.20 15.76
C ASP A 38 -15.61 5.54 14.36
N ASP A 39 -14.98 6.17 13.35
CA ASP A 39 -14.80 5.56 12.03
C ASP A 39 -13.99 4.27 12.12
N VAL A 40 -12.94 4.27 12.96
CA VAL A 40 -12.13 3.06 13.19
C VAL A 40 -12.97 1.94 13.80
N GLN A 41 -13.77 2.26 14.83
CA GLN A 41 -14.65 1.29 15.49
C GLN A 41 -15.70 0.72 14.52
N GLN A 42 -16.35 1.59 13.75
CA GLN A 42 -17.32 1.17 12.74
C GLN A 42 -16.71 0.25 11.68
N ARG A 43 -15.48 0.53 11.24
CA ARG A 43 -14.79 -0.37 10.28
C ARG A 43 -14.48 -1.72 10.90
N ILE A 44 -14.06 -1.77 12.15
CA ILE A 44 -13.81 -3.01 12.87
C ILE A 44 -15.11 -3.81 13.00
N GLU A 45 -16.21 -3.18 13.38
CA GLU A 45 -17.51 -3.83 13.57
C GLU A 45 -18.11 -4.36 12.25
N ASN A 46 -17.97 -3.60 11.16
CA ASN A 46 -18.53 -3.95 9.86
C ASN A 46 -17.72 -5.01 9.10
N HIS A 47 -16.48 -5.26 9.48
CA HIS A 47 -15.59 -6.20 8.80
C HIS A 47 -15.21 -7.39 9.67
N VAL A 48 -16.20 -7.93 10.40
CA VAL A 48 -16.09 -9.24 11.07
C VAL A 48 -16.06 -10.34 10.00
N PRO A 49 -15.05 -11.22 9.98
CA PRO A 49 -14.25 -11.65 11.13
C PRO A 49 -12.79 -11.16 11.08
N VAL A 50 -12.56 -9.87 11.08
CA VAL A 50 -11.18 -9.37 11.08
C VAL A 50 -10.57 -9.54 12.47
N SER A 51 -9.74 -10.57 12.61
CA SER A 51 -9.04 -10.80 13.88
C SER A 51 -7.98 -9.71 14.14
N ARG A 52 -7.44 -9.09 13.09
CA ARG A 52 -6.38 -8.07 13.18
C ARG A 52 -6.57 -6.96 12.16
N TRP A 53 -6.07 -5.77 12.50
CA TRP A 53 -6.09 -4.60 11.64
C TRP A 53 -4.79 -3.80 11.78
N VAL A 54 -4.53 -2.93 10.83
CA VAL A 54 -3.46 -1.94 10.89
C VAL A 54 -4.00 -0.57 10.53
N ILE A 55 -3.58 0.44 11.27
CA ILE A 55 -3.83 1.85 10.97
C ILE A 55 -2.50 2.51 10.67
N LYS A 56 -2.45 3.25 9.57
CA LYS A 56 -1.24 3.86 9.04
C LYS A 56 -1.44 5.36 8.88
N ALA A 57 -0.41 6.16 9.19
CA ALA A 57 -0.39 7.58 8.85
C ALA A 57 -0.26 7.78 7.34
N ASP A 58 -0.61 8.97 6.83
CA ASP A 58 -0.52 9.31 5.40
C ASP A 58 0.92 9.17 4.88
N PHE A 59 1.89 9.60 5.68
CA PHE A 59 3.31 9.44 5.36
C PHE A 59 3.98 8.53 6.39
N GLY A 60 4.57 7.44 5.93
CA GLY A 60 5.31 6.50 6.77
C GLY A 60 6.26 5.66 5.94
N MET A 61 7.43 5.33 6.48
CA MET A 61 8.45 4.51 5.82
C MET A 61 8.76 3.25 6.64
N SER A 62 9.00 2.13 5.95
CA SER A 62 9.57 0.91 6.54
C SER A 62 8.80 0.41 7.76
N GLY A 63 7.47 0.45 7.71
CA GLY A 63 6.62 -0.02 8.82
C GLY A 63 6.56 0.90 10.04
N ARG A 64 7.14 2.09 9.96
CA ARG A 64 6.98 3.15 10.96
C ARG A 64 5.66 3.89 10.74
N GLU A 65 5.25 4.69 11.74
CA GLU A 65 4.02 5.48 11.66
C GLU A 65 2.77 4.63 11.38
N ARG A 66 2.72 3.47 12.05
CA ARG A 66 1.56 2.57 12.03
C ARG A 66 1.33 1.94 13.39
N ILE A 67 0.10 1.54 13.64
CA ILE A 67 -0.28 0.72 14.79
C ILE A 67 -1.06 -0.50 14.32
N VAL A 68 -0.81 -1.63 14.96
CA VAL A 68 -1.50 -2.89 14.68
C VAL A 68 -2.35 -3.25 15.90
N GLY A 69 -3.53 -3.78 15.66
CA GLY A 69 -4.42 -4.21 16.73
C GLY A 69 -5.29 -5.39 16.34
N SER A 70 -6.07 -5.84 17.32
CA SER A 70 -7.13 -6.84 17.16
C SER A 70 -8.34 -6.43 18.01
N GLY A 71 -9.56 -6.64 17.48
CA GLY A 71 -10.76 -6.16 18.15
C GLY A 71 -10.78 -4.63 18.33
N ILE A 72 -11.52 -4.15 19.32
CA ILE A 72 -11.65 -2.71 19.65
C ILE A 72 -10.30 -2.18 20.14
N PRO A 73 -9.85 -0.99 19.69
CA PRO A 73 -8.61 -0.38 20.16
C PRO A 73 -8.60 -0.16 21.68
N GLY A 74 -7.54 -0.63 22.33
CA GLY A 74 -7.31 -0.34 23.74
C GLY A 74 -6.83 1.10 23.97
N ASP A 75 -6.72 1.54 25.24
CA ASP A 75 -6.42 2.93 25.63
C ASP A 75 -5.14 3.50 24.98
N SER A 76 -4.09 2.69 24.89
CA SER A 76 -2.82 3.12 24.27
C SER A 76 -2.94 3.30 22.76
N GLN A 77 -3.70 2.43 22.11
CA GLN A 77 -3.97 2.50 20.67
C GLN A 77 -4.88 3.69 20.37
N SER A 78 -5.95 3.87 21.13
CA SER A 78 -6.87 5.00 21.00
C SER A 78 -6.16 6.34 21.15
N ARG A 79 -5.26 6.48 22.15
CA ARG A 79 -4.44 7.69 22.32
C ARG A 79 -3.51 7.94 21.15
N TRP A 80 -2.88 6.89 20.58
CA TRP A 80 -2.03 7.03 19.41
C TRP A 80 -2.85 7.48 18.19
N ILE A 81 -4.01 6.85 17.95
CA ILE A 81 -4.92 7.20 16.85
C ILE A 81 -5.37 8.65 16.96
N GLN A 82 -5.88 9.07 18.14
CA GLN A 82 -6.34 10.44 18.38
C GLN A 82 -5.23 11.46 18.13
N LYS A 83 -4.05 11.22 18.72
CA LYS A 83 -2.91 12.12 18.53
C LYS A 83 -2.52 12.24 17.06
N ARG A 84 -2.52 11.14 16.32
CA ARG A 84 -2.21 11.17 14.89
C ARG A 84 -3.28 11.85 14.05
N LEU A 85 -4.55 11.68 14.39
CA LEU A 85 -5.63 12.43 13.73
C LEU A 85 -5.54 13.94 13.99
N GLU A 86 -5.11 14.36 15.20
CA GLU A 86 -4.83 15.77 15.49
C GLU A 86 -3.66 16.32 14.64
N ASP A 87 -2.60 15.52 14.46
CA ASP A 87 -1.39 15.94 13.73
C ASP A 87 -1.59 15.89 12.19
N ASP A 88 -2.22 14.83 11.68
CA ASP A 88 -2.28 14.49 10.24
C ASP A 88 -3.68 14.70 9.62
N GLY A 89 -4.73 14.83 10.42
CA GLY A 89 -6.13 15.02 10.01
C GLY A 89 -6.79 13.76 9.42
N ILE A 90 -6.02 12.76 9.02
CA ILE A 90 -6.51 11.52 8.41
C ILE A 90 -5.54 10.37 8.65
N LEU A 91 -6.09 9.17 8.83
CA LEU A 91 -5.35 7.91 8.87
C LEU A 91 -5.95 6.92 7.88
N PHE A 92 -5.28 5.80 7.66
CA PHE A 92 -5.72 4.75 6.73
C PHE A 92 -5.84 3.43 7.48
N PHE A 93 -7.06 2.92 7.53
CA PHE A 93 -7.39 1.61 8.09
C PHE A 93 -7.22 0.54 7.02
N GLU A 94 -6.61 -0.59 7.39
CA GLU A 94 -6.53 -1.78 6.55
C GLU A 94 -6.78 -3.03 7.40
N THR A 95 -7.47 -3.99 6.82
CA THR A 95 -7.58 -5.33 7.40
C THR A 95 -6.23 -6.05 7.31
N TRP A 96 -5.86 -6.79 8.36
CA TRP A 96 -4.67 -7.62 8.30
C TRP A 96 -4.97 -8.90 7.54
N VAL A 97 -4.23 -9.15 6.47
CA VAL A 97 -4.44 -10.31 5.59
C VAL A 97 -3.29 -11.31 5.71
N ASP A 98 -3.58 -12.55 5.34
CA ASP A 98 -2.58 -13.62 5.24
C ASP A 98 -1.77 -13.43 3.96
N ARG A 99 -0.58 -12.83 4.10
CA ARG A 99 0.31 -12.54 2.98
C ARG A 99 1.02 -13.82 2.53
N ILE A 100 1.00 -14.07 1.22
CA ILE A 100 1.67 -15.21 0.59
C ILE A 100 3.04 -14.79 0.08
N SER A 101 3.10 -13.68 -0.67
CA SER A 101 4.32 -13.15 -1.26
C SER A 101 4.19 -11.65 -1.54
N GLU A 102 5.32 -10.97 -1.67
CA GLU A 102 5.38 -9.54 -1.95
C GLU A 102 6.46 -9.27 -3.01
N VAL A 103 6.24 -8.26 -3.84
CA VAL A 103 7.24 -7.78 -4.81
C VAL A 103 7.28 -6.27 -4.82
N GLY A 104 8.48 -5.72 -5.10
CA GLY A 104 8.67 -4.34 -5.48
C GLY A 104 8.73 -4.24 -7.01
N ILE A 105 7.84 -3.46 -7.60
CA ILE A 105 7.75 -3.19 -9.04
C ILE A 105 8.41 -1.85 -9.29
N GLN A 106 9.52 -1.85 -10.02
CA GLN A 106 10.28 -0.65 -10.35
C GLN A 106 9.89 -0.15 -11.73
N ILE A 107 9.51 1.12 -11.81
CA ILE A 107 9.04 1.76 -13.04
C ILE A 107 9.79 3.08 -13.22
N GLU A 108 10.21 3.37 -14.44
CA GLU A 108 10.70 4.68 -14.84
C GLU A 108 9.58 5.45 -15.54
N ILE A 109 9.30 6.65 -15.05
CA ILE A 109 8.32 7.58 -15.65
C ILE A 109 9.10 8.66 -16.42
N PRO A 110 9.12 8.60 -17.75
CA PRO A 110 9.78 9.64 -18.55
C PRO A 110 8.98 10.94 -18.52
N GLN A 111 9.63 12.08 -18.85
CA GLN A 111 8.94 13.36 -19.01
C GLN A 111 7.93 13.35 -20.18
N SER A 112 8.15 12.48 -21.16
CA SER A 112 7.26 12.26 -22.30
C SER A 112 7.28 10.80 -22.73
N GLY A 113 6.14 10.29 -23.17
CA GLY A 113 5.95 8.86 -23.46
C GLY A 113 5.40 8.09 -22.25
N PRO A 114 5.07 6.81 -22.42
CA PRO A 114 4.48 6.00 -21.37
C PRO A 114 5.51 5.60 -20.29
N PRO A 115 5.08 5.33 -19.05
CA PRO A 115 5.90 4.67 -18.04
C PRO A 115 6.45 3.33 -18.51
N VAL A 116 7.67 3.00 -18.09
CA VAL A 116 8.39 1.79 -18.52
C VAL A 116 8.74 0.93 -17.31
N LEU A 117 8.38 -0.35 -17.35
CA LEU A 117 8.79 -1.33 -16.36
C LEU A 117 10.32 -1.50 -16.42
N VAL A 118 10.98 -1.30 -15.29
CA VAL A 118 12.44 -1.51 -15.13
C VAL A 118 12.70 -2.93 -14.62
N GLY A 119 11.88 -3.41 -13.67
CA GLY A 119 12.04 -4.74 -13.12
C GLY A 119 11.08 -5.03 -11.97
N VAL A 120 11.06 -6.29 -11.56
CA VAL A 120 10.28 -6.79 -10.43
C VAL A 120 11.21 -7.60 -9.53
N ALA A 121 11.22 -7.30 -8.24
CA ALA A 121 12.05 -7.99 -7.25
C ALA A 121 11.19 -8.51 -6.10
N PRO A 122 11.29 -9.79 -5.73
CA PRO A 122 10.68 -10.31 -4.51
C PRO A 122 11.12 -9.52 -3.29
N LEU A 123 10.16 -9.19 -2.43
CA LEU A 123 10.41 -8.52 -1.15
C LEU A 123 10.38 -9.56 -0.03
N MET A 124 11.31 -9.44 0.89
CA MET A 124 11.32 -10.20 2.13
C MET A 124 10.83 -9.32 3.26
N SER A 125 9.75 -9.73 3.91
CA SER A 125 9.20 -9.07 5.08
C SER A 125 9.11 -10.04 6.24
N ASP A 126 9.33 -9.56 7.46
CA ASP A 126 9.13 -10.35 8.67
C ASP A 126 7.62 -10.57 8.98
N GLU A 127 7.33 -11.36 10.03
CA GLU A 127 5.96 -11.64 10.48
C GLU A 127 5.17 -10.37 10.88
N ARG A 128 5.89 -9.29 11.18
CA ARG A 128 5.29 -7.98 11.50
C ARG A 128 5.10 -7.11 10.27
N GLY A 129 5.49 -7.60 9.07
CA GLY A 129 5.44 -6.85 7.82
C GLY A 129 6.49 -5.75 7.74
N GLN A 130 7.62 -5.91 8.41
CA GLN A 130 8.74 -5.01 8.26
C GLN A 130 9.66 -5.55 7.17
N TYR A 131 9.96 -4.71 6.19
CA TYR A 131 10.89 -5.03 5.12
C TYR A 131 12.28 -5.38 5.66
N SER A 132 12.82 -6.51 5.22
CA SER A 132 14.14 -7.01 5.60
C SER A 132 15.13 -7.11 4.42
N GLY A 133 14.63 -7.06 3.19
CA GLY A 133 15.47 -7.12 2.00
C GLY A 133 14.69 -7.43 0.73
N SER A 134 15.41 -7.46 -0.39
CA SER A 134 14.90 -7.91 -1.69
C SER A 134 15.80 -9.01 -2.24
N GLU A 135 15.20 -9.95 -2.95
CA GLU A 135 15.95 -10.99 -3.64
C GLU A 135 16.18 -10.57 -5.10
N PHE A 136 17.45 -10.58 -5.53
CA PHE A 136 17.80 -10.37 -6.92
C PHE A 136 17.99 -11.71 -7.62
N ALA A 137 16.97 -12.14 -8.36
CA ALA A 137 16.94 -13.45 -9.04
C ALA A 137 16.84 -13.31 -10.57
N PRO A 138 17.92 -12.91 -11.27
CA PRO A 138 17.86 -12.62 -12.70
C PRO A 138 17.43 -13.81 -13.57
N LYS A 139 17.74 -15.05 -13.13
CA LYS A 139 17.32 -16.27 -13.84
C LYS A 139 15.82 -16.58 -13.72
N ALA A 140 15.16 -16.00 -12.74
CA ALA A 140 13.73 -16.16 -12.49
C ALA A 140 12.90 -14.94 -12.94
N ALA A 141 13.52 -13.92 -13.54
CA ALA A 141 12.88 -12.66 -13.88
C ALA A 141 11.60 -12.85 -14.73
N ASP A 142 11.65 -13.66 -15.77
CA ASP A 142 10.50 -13.90 -16.65
C ASP A 142 9.35 -14.61 -15.92
N SER A 143 9.65 -15.60 -15.07
CA SER A 143 8.62 -16.31 -14.30
C SER A 143 8.02 -15.43 -13.20
N ILE A 144 8.81 -14.56 -12.58
CA ILE A 144 8.33 -13.56 -11.61
C ILE A 144 7.40 -12.59 -12.32
N GLN A 145 7.79 -12.01 -13.46
CA GLN A 145 6.96 -11.10 -14.23
C GLN A 145 5.64 -11.75 -14.68
N ALA A 146 5.69 -12.99 -15.17
CA ALA A 146 4.48 -13.71 -15.54
C ALA A 146 3.52 -13.93 -14.37
N THR A 147 4.04 -14.25 -13.18
CA THR A 147 3.23 -14.42 -11.97
C THR A 147 2.55 -13.11 -11.53
N TRP A 148 3.21 -11.98 -11.75
CA TRP A 148 2.78 -10.65 -11.27
C TRP A 148 2.23 -9.76 -12.39
N GLU A 149 1.90 -10.31 -13.56
CA GLU A 149 1.46 -9.56 -14.75
C GLU A 149 0.30 -8.59 -14.43
N ALA A 150 -0.72 -9.05 -13.70
CA ALA A 150 -1.86 -8.21 -13.32
C ALA A 150 -1.44 -7.04 -12.40
N ALA A 151 -0.56 -7.28 -11.43
CA ALA A 151 -0.05 -6.24 -10.55
C ALA A 151 0.85 -5.25 -11.30
N ILE A 152 1.66 -5.72 -12.24
CA ILE A 152 2.48 -4.88 -13.12
C ILE A 152 1.60 -3.95 -13.95
N ALA A 153 0.51 -4.48 -14.56
CA ALA A 153 -0.41 -3.66 -15.34
C ALA A 153 -1.06 -2.55 -14.52
N ILE A 154 -1.52 -2.85 -13.30
CA ILE A 154 -2.07 -1.86 -12.36
C ILE A 154 -1.00 -0.84 -11.94
N SER A 155 0.22 -1.30 -11.67
CA SER A 155 1.34 -0.41 -11.31
C SER A 155 1.72 0.56 -12.43
N LEU A 156 1.68 0.13 -13.69
CA LEU A 156 1.88 1.00 -14.85
C LEU A 156 0.76 2.03 -15.00
N GLN A 157 -0.48 1.66 -14.68
CA GLN A 157 -1.59 2.62 -14.63
C GLN A 157 -1.40 3.65 -13.51
N ALA A 158 -0.96 3.22 -12.31
CA ALA A 158 -0.65 4.12 -11.20
C ALA A 158 0.50 5.07 -11.54
N ALA A 159 1.54 4.57 -12.20
CA ALA A 159 2.64 5.39 -12.71
C ALA A 159 2.15 6.42 -13.75
N SER A 160 1.24 6.03 -14.65
CA SER A 160 0.62 6.96 -15.60
C SER A 160 -0.22 8.04 -14.89
N ARG A 161 -0.91 7.69 -13.82
CA ARG A 161 -1.66 8.65 -13.01
C ARG A 161 -0.71 9.63 -12.29
N ALA A 162 0.42 9.14 -11.75
CA ALA A 162 1.45 10.00 -11.17
C ALA A 162 2.06 10.95 -12.23
N GLN A 163 2.30 10.46 -13.45
CA GLN A 163 2.78 11.28 -14.57
C GLN A 163 1.80 12.40 -14.92
N GLN A 164 0.49 12.13 -14.93
CA GLN A 164 -0.55 13.14 -15.17
C GLN A 164 -0.54 14.26 -14.12
N LEU A 165 -0.10 13.97 -12.89
CA LEU A 165 0.12 14.97 -11.84
C LEU A 165 1.42 15.75 -12.00
N GLY A 166 2.25 15.39 -12.99
CA GLY A 166 3.54 16.00 -13.26
C GLY A 166 4.74 15.29 -12.61
N TYR A 167 4.56 14.05 -12.12
CA TYR A 167 5.68 13.24 -11.64
C TYR A 167 6.48 12.68 -12.83
N PHE A 168 7.79 12.62 -12.70
CA PHE A 168 8.71 11.94 -13.61
C PHE A 168 9.93 11.44 -12.83
N GLY A 169 10.58 10.39 -13.34
CA GLY A 169 11.69 9.70 -12.68
C GLY A 169 11.29 8.33 -12.14
N PRO A 170 12.16 7.69 -11.36
CA PRO A 170 11.90 6.35 -10.84
C PRO A 170 10.79 6.35 -9.80
N ILE A 171 9.93 5.32 -9.85
CA ILE A 171 8.93 5.02 -8.82
C ILE A 171 8.99 3.53 -8.48
N GLY A 172 8.90 3.21 -7.19
CA GLY A 172 8.71 1.85 -6.70
C GLY A 172 7.28 1.66 -6.20
N ILE A 173 6.64 0.58 -6.62
CA ILE A 173 5.31 0.20 -6.16
C ILE A 173 5.40 -1.20 -5.57
N ASP A 174 5.00 -1.33 -4.31
CA ASP A 174 4.95 -2.62 -3.64
C ASP A 174 3.62 -3.29 -3.94
N ALA A 175 3.66 -4.55 -4.36
CA ALA A 175 2.49 -5.37 -4.57
C ALA A 175 2.57 -6.63 -3.71
N MET A 176 1.42 -7.09 -3.22
CA MET A 176 1.34 -8.32 -2.44
C MET A 176 0.30 -9.28 -3.00
N GLN A 177 0.59 -10.56 -2.85
CA GLN A 177 -0.34 -11.66 -3.00
C GLN A 177 -0.78 -12.10 -1.61
N TYR A 178 -2.08 -12.20 -1.40
CA TYR A 178 -2.65 -12.57 -0.11
C TYR A 178 -3.82 -13.52 -0.26
N ARG A 179 -4.16 -14.19 0.82
CA ARG A 179 -5.34 -15.05 0.91
C ARG A 179 -6.46 -14.27 1.57
N ASP A 180 -7.62 -14.16 0.91
CA ASP A 180 -8.79 -13.54 1.50
C ASP A 180 -9.49 -14.47 2.50
N HIS A 181 -10.58 -14.00 3.11
CA HIS A 181 -11.34 -14.76 4.11
C HIS A 181 -12.05 -16.00 3.55
N GLU A 182 -12.22 -16.09 2.23
CA GLU A 182 -12.75 -17.25 1.52
C GLU A 182 -11.66 -18.24 1.11
N GLY A 183 -10.38 -17.92 1.41
CA GLY A 183 -9.22 -18.70 1.03
C GLY A 183 -8.78 -18.50 -0.42
N VAL A 184 -9.35 -17.51 -1.12
CA VAL A 184 -9.02 -17.19 -2.51
C VAL A 184 -7.77 -16.31 -2.53
N THR A 185 -6.85 -16.63 -3.44
CA THR A 185 -5.65 -15.81 -3.66
C THR A 185 -6.00 -14.54 -4.42
N ARG A 186 -5.62 -13.41 -3.87
CA ARG A 186 -5.83 -12.06 -4.41
C ARG A 186 -4.51 -11.31 -4.53
N PHE A 187 -4.52 -10.25 -5.31
CA PHE A 187 -3.41 -9.29 -5.45
C PHE A 187 -3.85 -7.90 -4.97
N ARG A 188 -2.90 -7.18 -4.40
CA ARG A 188 -3.00 -5.76 -4.09
C ARG A 188 -1.71 -5.06 -4.45
#